data_fcb33985c08b9cba10ddc69d2d072a3c
#
_entry.id   fcb33985c08b9cba10ddc69d2d072a3c
#
_cell.length_a   1.000
_cell.length_b   1.000
_cell.length_c   1.000
_cell.angle_alpha   90.00
_cell.angle_beta   90.00
_cell.angle_gamma   90.00
#
_symmetry.space_group_name_H-M   'P 1'
#
loop_
_entity.id
_entity.type
_entity.pdbx_description
1 polymer ?
#
loop_
_entity_poly.entity_id
_entity_poly.type
_entity_poly.pdbx_seq_one_letter_code
_entity_poly.pdbx_strand_id
1 'polypeptide(L)'
;IIMNLLKTESVLKAALFVQEERSGGLAGCRGAGACDMSFFDDVKYILECDRKGSSDVVSTGKGDIRLCDEHFICQDLLDKYGYQMVKGGKTDVVELKMRGFEKPVCNLSCGYYNAHKNSEYTRFPELQNCLSFVRECLRRCD
;
A
#
# COMPACT_ATOMS: atom_id res chain seq x y z
N ILE A 1 8.02 1.05 8.42
CA ILE A 1 7.98 2.03 7.31
C ILE A 1 7.29 3.31 7.78
N ILE A 2 5.98 3.31 8.08
CA ILE A 2 5.18 4.51 8.42
C ILE A 2 5.83 5.35 9.52
N MET A 3 6.18 4.76 10.65
CA MET A 3 6.80 5.48 11.78
C MET A 3 8.14 6.14 11.43
N ASN A 4 8.89 5.58 10.49
CA ASN A 4 10.13 6.16 10.01
C ASN A 4 9.84 7.37 9.10
N LEU A 5 8.88 7.26 8.19
CA LEU A 5 8.47 8.34 7.29
C LEU A 5 7.90 9.54 8.06
N LEU A 6 7.04 9.31 9.04
CA LEU A 6 6.47 10.38 9.89
C LEU A 6 7.52 11.21 10.64
N LYS A 7 8.72 10.65 10.85
CA LYS A 7 9.85 11.37 11.49
C LYS A 7 10.66 12.22 10.50
N THR A 8 10.61 11.92 9.23
CA THR A 8 11.51 12.50 8.21
C THR A 8 10.79 13.33 7.14
N GLU A 9 9.50 13.12 6.95
CA GLU A 9 8.72 13.80 5.91
C GLU A 9 7.76 14.82 6.56
N SER A 10 7.74 16.05 6.05
CA SER A 10 6.97 17.16 6.63
C SER A 10 5.50 17.22 6.19
N VAL A 11 5.14 16.57 5.10
CA VAL A 11 3.78 16.57 4.53
C VAL A 11 3.32 15.14 4.29
N LEU A 12 2.95 14.47 5.36
CA LEU A 12 2.50 13.07 5.30
C LEU A 12 1.32 12.87 6.26
N LYS A 13 0.25 12.28 5.74
CA LYS A 13 -0.80 11.68 6.56
C LYS A 13 -0.57 10.17 6.66
N ALA A 14 -0.81 9.59 7.82
CA ALA A 14 -0.76 8.14 8.02
C ALA A 14 -2.09 7.63 8.55
N ALA A 15 -2.61 6.58 7.93
CA ALA A 15 -3.77 5.84 8.40
C ALA A 15 -3.34 4.43 8.79
N LEU A 16 -3.72 3.99 9.98
CA LEU A 16 -3.52 2.63 10.49
C LEU A 16 -4.91 2.03 10.71
N PHE A 17 -5.35 1.24 9.77
CA PHE A 17 -6.65 0.61 9.84
C PHE A 17 -6.64 -0.63 10.74
N VAL A 18 -7.77 -0.89 11.36
CA VAL A 18 -8.02 -2.10 12.16
C VAL A 18 -8.93 -3.06 11.39
N GLN A 19 -8.87 -4.34 11.73
CA GLN A 19 -9.75 -5.37 11.16
C GLN A 19 -9.62 -5.48 9.63
N GLU A 20 -8.42 -5.36 9.09
CA GLU A 20 -8.12 -5.60 7.68
C GLU A 20 -8.38 -7.07 7.35
N GLU A 21 -7.98 -7.98 8.22
CA GLU A 21 -8.08 -9.42 8.04
C GLU A 21 -9.51 -9.95 8.18
N ARG A 22 -9.82 -10.99 7.43
CA ARG A 22 -11.08 -11.72 7.57
C ARG A 22 -11.04 -12.59 8.82
N SER A 23 -11.98 -12.41 9.72
CA SER A 23 -12.06 -13.17 10.96
C SER A 23 -13.51 -13.52 11.31
N GLY A 24 -13.76 -14.75 11.77
CA GLY A 24 -15.06 -15.17 12.29
C GLY A 24 -16.23 -15.01 11.30
N GLY A 25 -16.00 -15.20 10.00
CA GLY A 25 -17.02 -15.01 8.96
C GLY A 25 -17.27 -13.55 8.55
N LEU A 26 -16.59 -12.59 9.17
CA LEU A 26 -16.72 -11.17 8.84
C LEU A 26 -15.83 -10.82 7.63
N ALA A 27 -16.29 -9.88 6.80
CA ALA A 27 -15.48 -9.32 5.72
C ALA A 27 -14.29 -8.55 6.28
N GLY A 28 -13.11 -8.65 5.61
CA GLY A 28 -11.94 -7.85 5.92
C GLY A 28 -12.08 -6.38 5.53
N CYS A 29 -11.06 -5.58 5.85
CA CYS A 29 -10.97 -4.13 5.57
C CYS A 29 -12.08 -3.30 6.24
N ARG A 30 -12.51 -3.70 7.44
CA ARG A 30 -13.62 -3.04 8.14
C ARG A 30 -13.26 -1.64 8.60
N GLY A 31 -12.01 -1.42 9.02
CA GLY A 31 -11.52 -0.10 9.39
C GLY A 31 -11.56 0.88 8.22
N ALA A 32 -11.03 0.48 7.07
CA ALA A 32 -11.10 1.27 5.84
C ALA A 32 -12.55 1.46 5.36
N GLY A 33 -13.40 0.43 5.53
CA GLY A 33 -14.82 0.47 5.18
C GLY A 33 -15.65 1.44 6.03
N ALA A 34 -15.21 1.79 7.23
CA ALA A 34 -15.94 2.62 8.18
C ALA A 34 -15.26 3.97 8.49
N CYS A 35 -14.06 4.23 7.97
CA CYS A 35 -13.34 5.47 8.25
C CYS A 35 -14.04 6.71 7.69
N ASP A 36 -13.74 7.87 8.27
CA ASP A 36 -14.17 9.15 7.72
C ASP A 36 -13.36 9.47 6.46
N MET A 37 -14.02 9.52 5.31
CA MET A 37 -13.39 9.80 4.03
C MET A 37 -12.86 11.22 3.89
N SER A 38 -13.37 12.18 4.68
CA SER A 38 -12.89 13.56 4.69
C SER A 38 -11.41 13.67 5.09
N PHE A 39 -10.90 12.68 5.84
CA PHE A 39 -9.48 12.58 6.14
C PHE A 39 -8.58 12.58 4.87
N PHE A 40 -9.13 12.11 3.75
CA PHE A 40 -8.39 11.95 2.49
C PHE A 40 -8.65 13.06 1.47
N ASP A 41 -9.43 14.09 1.77
CA ASP A 41 -9.83 15.12 0.80
C ASP A 41 -8.64 15.83 0.13
N ASP A 42 -7.60 16.16 0.91
CA ASP A 42 -6.37 16.81 0.46
C ASP A 42 -5.24 15.84 0.08
N VAL A 43 -5.47 14.52 0.18
CA VAL A 43 -4.47 13.51 -0.15
C VAL A 43 -4.36 13.36 -1.67
N LYS A 44 -3.15 13.45 -2.22
CA LYS A 44 -2.88 13.31 -3.65
C LYS A 44 -2.82 11.86 -4.12
N TYR A 45 -2.38 10.93 -3.26
CA TYR A 45 -2.26 9.50 -3.52
C TYR A 45 -2.05 8.72 -2.22
N ILE A 46 -2.22 7.40 -2.26
CA ILE A 46 -2.01 6.52 -1.09
C ILE A 46 -1.06 5.39 -1.44
N LEU A 47 -0.04 5.18 -0.61
CA LEU A 47 0.85 4.03 -0.66
C LEU A 47 0.58 3.15 0.58
N GLU A 48 0.08 1.96 0.36
CA GLU A 48 -0.09 0.92 1.39
C GLU A 48 1.13 0.00 1.38
N CYS A 49 1.66 -0.36 2.54
CA CYS A 49 2.81 -1.26 2.68
C CYS A 49 2.37 -2.49 3.48
N ASP A 50 1.54 -3.32 2.89
CA ASP A 50 0.92 -4.48 3.54
C ASP A 50 0.89 -5.73 2.65
N ARG A 51 1.75 -5.80 1.63
CA ARG A 51 1.80 -6.98 0.78
C ARG A 51 3.02 -7.84 1.11
N LYS A 52 2.79 -9.15 1.20
CA LYS A 52 3.87 -10.16 1.34
C LYS A 52 4.83 -10.13 0.16
N GLY A 53 6.04 -10.67 0.36
CA GLY A 53 7.09 -10.68 -0.67
C GLY A 53 7.82 -9.35 -0.76
N SER A 54 8.56 -9.14 -1.83
CA SER A 54 9.49 -8.01 -1.97
C SER A 54 9.43 -7.27 -3.30
N SER A 55 8.59 -7.72 -4.25
CA SER A 55 8.68 -7.24 -5.64
C SER A 55 7.37 -6.80 -6.28
N ASP A 56 6.27 -6.77 -5.54
CA ASP A 56 4.97 -6.47 -6.11
C ASP A 56 4.51 -5.04 -5.78
N VAL A 57 4.04 -4.34 -6.81
CA VAL A 57 3.16 -3.16 -6.74
C VAL A 57 1.79 -3.59 -7.23
N VAL A 58 0.83 -3.70 -6.34
CA VAL A 58 -0.55 -4.02 -6.72
C VAL A 58 -1.17 -2.80 -7.39
N SER A 59 -1.30 -2.85 -8.71
CA SER A 59 -1.89 -1.81 -9.56
C SER A 59 -3.35 -2.06 -9.92
N THR A 60 -3.83 -3.29 -9.71
CA THR A 60 -5.22 -3.69 -9.94
C THR A 60 -5.67 -4.57 -8.79
N GLY A 61 -6.74 -4.19 -8.12
CA GLY A 61 -7.30 -4.90 -6.98
C GLY A 61 -8.39 -5.91 -7.36
N LYS A 62 -9.01 -6.52 -6.34
CA LYS A 62 -10.14 -7.44 -6.48
C LYS A 62 -11.27 -6.79 -7.29
N GLY A 63 -11.85 -7.54 -8.22
CA GLY A 63 -12.93 -7.05 -9.09
C GLY A 63 -12.44 -6.16 -10.24
N ASP A 64 -11.15 -6.28 -10.60
CA ASP A 64 -10.51 -5.49 -11.65
C ASP A 64 -10.49 -3.97 -11.38
N ILE A 65 -10.58 -3.59 -10.11
CA ILE A 65 -10.51 -2.20 -9.69
C ILE A 65 -9.10 -1.67 -9.97
N ARG A 66 -8.99 -0.69 -10.87
CA ARG A 66 -7.73 -0.02 -11.17
C ARG A 66 -7.31 0.83 -9.96
N LEU A 67 -6.11 0.61 -9.47
CA LEU A 67 -5.53 1.32 -8.33
C LEU A 67 -4.58 2.42 -8.80
N CYS A 68 -3.64 2.09 -9.67
CA CYS A 68 -2.69 3.02 -10.28
C CYS A 68 -2.26 2.54 -11.66
N ASP A 69 -1.38 3.29 -12.31
CA ASP A 69 -0.80 3.00 -13.61
C ASP A 69 0.66 3.46 -13.70
N GLU A 70 1.23 3.29 -14.89
CA GLU A 70 2.61 3.65 -15.23
C GLU A 70 2.88 5.18 -15.17
N HIS A 71 1.84 6.01 -15.23
CA HIS A 71 1.98 7.46 -15.07
C HIS A 71 2.22 7.83 -13.61
N PHE A 72 1.67 7.05 -12.69
CA PHE A 72 1.88 7.24 -11.26
C PHE A 72 3.21 6.63 -10.79
N ILE A 73 3.51 5.38 -11.20
CA ILE A 73 4.78 4.71 -10.89
C ILE A 73 5.41 4.28 -12.22
N CYS A 74 6.43 5.01 -12.66
CA CYS A 74 7.08 4.78 -13.93
C CYS A 74 7.99 3.54 -13.90
N GLN A 75 8.23 2.95 -15.07
CA GLN A 75 8.98 1.70 -15.23
C GLN A 75 10.41 1.80 -14.69
N ASP A 76 11.09 2.92 -14.90
CA ASP A 76 12.46 3.11 -14.39
C ASP A 76 12.55 3.06 -12.86
N LEU A 77 11.49 3.49 -12.17
CA LEU A 77 11.42 3.38 -10.71
C LEU A 77 11.18 1.94 -10.27
N LEU A 78 10.30 1.22 -10.96
CA LEU A 78 10.07 -0.20 -10.72
C LEU A 78 11.35 -1.01 -10.91
N ASP A 79 12.05 -0.80 -12.02
CA ASP A 79 13.31 -1.49 -12.35
C ASP A 79 14.41 -1.21 -11.32
N LYS A 80 14.54 0.05 -10.91
CA LYS A 80 15.54 0.48 -9.91
C LYS A 80 15.43 -0.26 -8.59
N TYR A 81 14.21 -0.56 -8.15
CA TYR A 81 13.94 -1.19 -6.86
C TYR A 81 13.51 -2.66 -6.96
N GLY A 82 13.48 -3.22 -8.17
CA GLY A 82 13.10 -4.61 -8.41
C GLY A 82 11.62 -4.89 -8.19
N TYR A 83 10.76 -3.90 -8.43
CA TYR A 83 9.31 -4.06 -8.37
C TYR A 83 8.69 -4.32 -9.73
N GLN A 84 7.50 -4.91 -9.73
CA GLN A 84 6.67 -5.11 -10.92
C GLN A 84 5.21 -4.85 -10.60
N MET A 85 4.46 -4.33 -11.55
CA MET A 85 3.01 -4.17 -11.40
C MET A 85 2.31 -5.52 -11.48
N VAL A 86 1.41 -5.77 -10.54
CA VAL A 86 0.67 -7.03 -10.45
C VAL A 86 -0.80 -6.80 -10.11
N LYS A 87 -1.61 -7.82 -10.35
CA LYS A 87 -2.97 -7.91 -9.85
C LYS A 87 -2.98 -8.51 -8.44
N GLY A 88 -3.76 -7.93 -7.55
CA GLY A 88 -3.88 -8.36 -6.16
C GLY A 88 -5.31 -8.65 -5.73
N GLY A 89 -5.47 -8.90 -4.43
CA GLY A 89 -6.74 -9.17 -3.77
C GLY A 89 -7.46 -7.92 -3.27
N LYS A 90 -8.27 -8.11 -2.22
CA LYS A 90 -8.90 -7.04 -1.46
C LYS A 90 -7.91 -6.59 -0.37
N THR A 91 -7.72 -5.28 -0.25
CA THR A 91 -6.91 -4.62 0.78
C THR A 91 -7.57 -3.30 1.16
N ASP A 92 -7.03 -2.59 2.14
CA ASP A 92 -7.61 -1.32 2.60
C ASP A 92 -7.68 -0.28 1.48
N VAL A 93 -6.65 -0.17 0.62
CA VAL A 93 -6.70 0.78 -0.52
C VAL A 93 -7.72 0.40 -1.59
N VAL A 94 -8.00 -0.89 -1.77
CA VAL A 94 -9.10 -1.34 -2.64
C VAL A 94 -10.46 -0.91 -2.05
N GLU A 95 -10.63 -1.06 -0.73
CA GLU A 95 -11.85 -0.61 -0.04
C GLU A 95 -12.02 0.91 -0.17
N LEU A 96 -10.98 1.70 -0.01
CA LEU A 96 -11.04 3.15 -0.20
C LEU A 96 -11.42 3.53 -1.64
N LYS A 97 -10.90 2.83 -2.64
CA LYS A 97 -11.32 3.01 -4.05
C LYS A 97 -12.81 2.72 -4.24
N MET A 98 -13.30 1.64 -3.66
CA MET A 98 -14.73 1.28 -3.71
C MET A 98 -15.62 2.33 -3.05
N ARG A 99 -15.10 3.06 -2.06
CA ARG A 99 -15.78 4.17 -1.37
C ARG A 99 -15.63 5.52 -2.07
N GLY A 100 -15.03 5.56 -3.26
CA GLY A 100 -14.96 6.75 -4.08
C GLY A 100 -13.66 7.55 -4.00
N PHE A 101 -12.58 7.01 -3.42
CA PHE A 101 -11.27 7.67 -3.53
C PHE A 101 -10.74 7.55 -4.97
N GLU A 102 -10.77 8.64 -5.72
CA GLU A 102 -10.48 8.63 -7.16
C GLU A 102 -8.98 8.66 -7.52
N LYS A 103 -8.16 9.23 -6.62
CA LYS A 103 -6.73 9.44 -6.89
C LYS A 103 -5.94 8.12 -6.86
N PRO A 104 -4.68 8.08 -7.38
CA PRO A 104 -3.88 6.86 -7.42
C PRO A 104 -3.64 6.26 -6.04
N VAL A 105 -3.67 4.94 -5.96
CA VAL A 105 -3.29 4.17 -4.77
C VAL A 105 -2.54 2.92 -5.20
N CYS A 106 -1.71 2.35 -4.33
CA CYS A 106 -1.16 1.00 -4.55
C CYS A 106 -0.87 0.30 -3.24
N ASN A 107 -0.74 -1.03 -3.29
CA ASN A 107 -0.23 -1.82 -2.18
C ASN A 107 1.11 -2.45 -2.57
N LEU A 108 2.12 -2.28 -1.71
CA LEU A 108 3.51 -2.61 -1.94
C LEU A 108 3.94 -3.81 -1.11
N SER A 109 4.68 -4.73 -1.74
CA SER A 109 5.42 -5.76 -0.99
C SER A 109 6.45 -5.11 -0.09
N CYS A 110 6.46 -5.50 1.18
CA CYS A 110 7.32 -4.87 2.20
C CYS A 110 8.23 -5.85 2.95
N GLY A 111 8.48 -7.03 2.37
CA GLY A 111 9.52 -7.94 2.85
C GLY A 111 9.06 -8.91 3.92
N TYR A 112 7.77 -9.17 4.10
CA TYR A 112 7.31 -10.21 5.00
C TYR A 112 6.85 -11.47 4.26
N TYR A 113 6.94 -12.61 4.95
CA TYR A 113 6.73 -13.95 4.40
C TYR A 113 5.97 -14.82 5.38
N ASN A 114 5.41 -15.91 4.87
CA ASN A 114 4.62 -16.87 5.64
C ASN A 114 3.45 -16.21 6.39
N ALA A 115 2.79 -15.26 5.73
CA ALA A 115 1.65 -14.52 6.26
C ALA A 115 0.65 -15.42 7.01
N HIS A 116 0.20 -14.98 8.18
CA HIS A 116 -0.79 -15.66 9.04
C HIS A 116 -0.33 -17.03 9.59
N LYS A 117 0.97 -17.30 9.63
CA LYS A 117 1.55 -18.52 10.21
C LYS A 117 2.43 -18.19 11.40
N ASN A 118 2.61 -19.15 12.31
CA ASN A 118 3.55 -19.02 13.43
C ASN A 118 5.01 -18.84 12.97
N SER A 119 5.31 -19.15 11.71
CA SER A 119 6.60 -18.97 11.06
C SER A 119 6.69 -17.67 10.25
N GLU A 120 5.80 -16.70 10.45
CA GLU A 120 5.87 -15.41 9.80
C GLU A 120 7.15 -14.68 10.19
N TYR A 121 7.80 -14.08 9.21
CA TYR A 121 9.04 -13.31 9.41
C TYR A 121 9.16 -12.18 8.41
N THR A 122 9.96 -11.18 8.75
CA THR A 122 10.30 -10.05 7.88
C THR A 122 11.79 -10.05 7.57
N ARG A 123 12.16 -9.81 6.31
CA ARG A 123 13.54 -9.64 5.87
C ARG A 123 13.91 -8.16 5.86
N PHE A 124 14.82 -7.79 6.73
CA PHE A 124 15.19 -6.39 6.94
C PHE A 124 15.71 -5.66 5.67
N PRO A 125 16.56 -6.26 4.81
CA PRO A 125 16.99 -5.61 3.57
C PRO A 125 15.82 -5.29 2.63
N GLU A 126 14.82 -6.16 2.55
CA GLU A 126 13.64 -5.96 1.69
C GLU A 126 12.71 -4.89 2.27
N LEU A 127 12.56 -4.85 3.59
CA LEU A 127 11.86 -3.78 4.28
C LEU A 127 12.53 -2.41 4.02
N GLN A 128 13.87 -2.36 4.05
CA GLN A 128 14.63 -1.15 3.71
C GLN A 128 14.47 -0.75 2.25
N ASN A 129 14.45 -1.72 1.33
CA ASN A 129 14.19 -1.47 -0.09
C ASN A 129 12.80 -0.84 -0.29
N CYS A 130 11.77 -1.40 0.35
CA CYS A 130 10.42 -0.83 0.33
C CYS A 130 10.40 0.61 0.87
N LEU A 131 11.05 0.88 2.00
CA LEU A 131 11.14 2.23 2.54
C LEU A 131 11.81 3.21 1.57
N SER A 132 12.89 2.77 0.89
CA SER A 132 13.61 3.58 -0.09
C SER A 132 12.75 3.86 -1.33
N PHE A 133 12.02 2.86 -1.80
CA PHE A 133 11.05 3.00 -2.88
C PHE A 133 9.96 4.03 -2.54
N VAL A 134 9.34 3.91 -1.36
CA VAL A 134 8.31 4.85 -0.90
C VAL A 134 8.85 6.28 -0.82
N ARG A 135 10.05 6.47 -0.29
CA ARG A 135 10.69 7.81 -0.26
C ARG A 135 10.92 8.40 -1.63
N GLU A 136 11.31 7.58 -2.59
CA GLU A 136 11.48 8.03 -3.97
C GLU A 136 10.15 8.41 -4.61
N CYS A 137 9.07 7.64 -4.36
CA CYS A 137 7.71 8.00 -4.78
C CYS A 137 7.31 9.36 -4.19
N LEU A 138 7.50 9.58 -2.89
CA LEU A 138 7.17 10.84 -2.24
C LEU A 138 7.89 12.04 -2.89
N ARG A 139 9.17 11.88 -3.25
CA ARG A 139 9.95 12.95 -3.90
C ARG A 139 9.55 13.25 -5.34
N ARG A 140 9.05 12.25 -6.06
CA ARG A 140 8.66 12.41 -7.48
C ARG A 140 7.24 12.91 -7.67
N CYS A 141 6.38 12.70 -6.69
CA CYS A 141 4.96 13.06 -6.76
C CYS A 141 4.62 14.38 -6.04
N ASP A 142 5.63 15.05 -5.47
CA ASP A 142 5.50 16.42 -4.98
C ASP A 142 5.56 17.40 -6.16
#